data_8026b467ea52353d0460702e3c8b6041
#
_entry.id   8026b467ea52353d0460702e3c8b6041
#
_cell.length_a   1.000
_cell.length_b   1.000
_cell.length_c   1.000
_cell.angle_alpha   90.00
_cell.angle_beta   90.00
_cell.angle_gamma   90.00
#
_symmetry.space_group_name_H-M   'P 1'
#
loop_
_entity.id
_entity.type
_entity.pdbx_description
1 polymer ?
#
loop_
_entity_poly.entity_id
_entity_poly.type
_entity_poly.pdbx_seq_one_letter_code
_entity_poly.pdbx_strand_id
1 'polypeptide(L)'
;MSLHNIRLEVMQLLERKVDSFMEEFLIPVEKIWQPTDLLPDSNNENFLEEVKELREISKDLPYDFWVTLVGDTITEEALPTYESWLMDVEGVDNVERNGWSKWVRHWTGEENRHGDVLNKYLYLSGR
;
A
#
# COMPACT_ATOMS: atom_id res chain seq x y z
N MET A 1 0.15 3.76 -37.90
CA MET A 1 -0.53 3.81 -36.58
C MET A 1 0.35 4.64 -35.66
N SER A 2 -0.19 5.62 -34.94
CA SER A 2 0.61 6.44 -34.02
C SER A 2 0.96 5.63 -32.76
N LEU A 3 2.07 5.99 -32.07
CA LEU A 3 2.44 5.36 -30.79
C LEU A 3 1.32 5.43 -29.76
N HIS A 4 0.59 6.53 -29.75
CA HIS A 4 -0.59 6.75 -28.93
C HIS A 4 -1.67 5.67 -29.17
N ASN A 5 -2.06 5.44 -30.42
CA ASN A 5 -3.06 4.42 -30.75
C ASN A 5 -2.62 3.00 -30.33
N ILE A 6 -1.30 2.70 -30.47
CA ILE A 6 -0.75 1.41 -30.05
C ILE A 6 -0.86 1.24 -28.53
N ARG A 7 -0.53 2.29 -27.75
CA ARG A 7 -0.66 2.24 -26.29
C ARG A 7 -2.10 2.01 -25.85
N LEU A 8 -3.04 2.74 -26.42
CA LEU A 8 -4.46 2.57 -26.11
C LEU A 8 -4.96 1.17 -26.46
N GLU A 9 -4.57 0.64 -27.62
CA GLU A 9 -4.92 -0.72 -28.03
C GLU A 9 -4.37 -1.77 -27.05
N VAL A 10 -3.12 -1.60 -26.59
CA VAL A 10 -2.53 -2.48 -25.58
C VAL A 10 -3.28 -2.39 -24.25
N MET A 11 -3.59 -1.19 -23.77
CA MET A 11 -4.36 -0.99 -22.55
C MET A 11 -5.73 -1.70 -22.62
N GLN A 12 -6.45 -1.55 -23.76
CA GLN A 12 -7.74 -2.20 -23.96
C GLN A 12 -7.63 -3.73 -24.10
N LEU A 13 -6.54 -4.23 -24.69
CA LEU A 13 -6.29 -5.66 -24.80
C LEU A 13 -6.03 -6.32 -23.43
N LEU A 14 -5.21 -5.66 -22.62
CA LEU A 14 -4.87 -6.12 -21.27
C LEU A 14 -6.06 -6.00 -20.32
N GLU A 15 -6.82 -4.93 -20.43
CA GLU A 15 -8.00 -4.66 -19.57
C GLU A 15 -8.97 -5.84 -19.56
N ARG A 16 -9.18 -6.51 -20.70
CA ARG A 16 -10.03 -7.71 -20.80
C ARG A 16 -9.60 -8.87 -19.88
N LYS A 17 -8.38 -8.86 -19.40
CA LYS A 17 -7.82 -9.89 -18.50
C LYS A 17 -7.67 -9.42 -17.06
N VAL A 18 -7.72 -8.12 -16.81
CA VAL A 18 -7.47 -7.56 -15.47
C VAL A 18 -8.49 -8.07 -14.46
N ASP A 19 -9.77 -8.12 -14.81
CA ASP A 19 -10.81 -8.66 -13.91
C ASP A 19 -10.53 -10.12 -13.55
N SER A 20 -10.14 -10.97 -14.52
CA SER A 20 -9.81 -12.38 -14.23
C SER A 20 -8.55 -12.53 -13.39
N PHE A 21 -7.56 -11.66 -13.55
CA PHE A 21 -6.38 -11.66 -12.70
C PHE A 21 -6.70 -11.20 -11.27
N MET A 22 -7.58 -10.23 -11.11
CA MET A 22 -8.03 -9.83 -9.79
C MET A 22 -8.80 -10.96 -9.09
N GLU A 23 -9.67 -11.69 -9.81
CA GLU A 23 -10.38 -12.84 -9.25
C GLU A 23 -9.43 -13.96 -8.82
N GLU A 24 -8.33 -14.17 -9.56
CA GLU A 24 -7.36 -15.23 -9.28
C GLU A 24 -6.35 -14.88 -8.20
N PHE A 25 -5.82 -13.63 -8.21
CA PHE A 25 -4.66 -13.24 -7.43
C PHE A 25 -4.95 -12.22 -6.33
N LEU A 26 -6.07 -11.49 -6.40
CA LEU A 26 -6.39 -10.50 -5.39
C LEU A 26 -6.86 -11.18 -4.10
N ILE A 27 -6.19 -10.85 -3.00
CA ILE A 27 -6.58 -11.37 -1.69
C ILE A 27 -7.92 -10.72 -1.27
N PRO A 28 -8.93 -11.51 -0.84
CA PRO A 28 -10.17 -10.97 -0.31
C PRO A 28 -9.93 -10.02 0.86
N VAL A 29 -10.71 -8.92 0.91
CA VAL A 29 -10.52 -7.83 1.89
C VAL A 29 -10.47 -8.34 3.34
N GLU A 30 -11.28 -9.32 3.68
CA GLU A 30 -11.32 -9.93 5.02
C GLU A 30 -10.07 -10.78 5.37
N LYS A 31 -9.21 -11.04 4.41
CA LYS A 31 -7.95 -11.79 4.58
C LYS A 31 -6.71 -10.92 4.40
N ILE A 32 -6.89 -9.65 4.06
CA ILE A 32 -5.77 -8.73 3.89
C ILE A 32 -5.19 -8.41 5.27
N TRP A 33 -3.85 -8.50 5.38
CA TRP A 33 -3.14 -8.12 6.59
C TRP A 33 -3.41 -6.66 7.00
N GLN A 34 -3.37 -6.39 8.29
CA GLN A 34 -3.50 -5.06 8.87
C GLN A 34 -2.26 -4.73 9.70
N PRO A 35 -1.92 -3.45 9.90
CA PRO A 35 -0.82 -3.06 10.77
C PRO A 35 -0.88 -3.68 12.18
N THR A 36 -2.08 -3.92 12.71
CA THR A 36 -2.30 -4.58 14.00
C THR A 36 -1.95 -6.07 14.02
N ASP A 37 -1.77 -6.71 12.86
CA ASP A 37 -1.27 -8.09 12.77
C ASP A 37 0.25 -8.16 13.01
N LEU A 38 0.95 -7.02 12.90
CA LEU A 38 2.41 -6.92 12.95
C LEU A 38 2.90 -6.08 14.13
N LEU A 39 2.06 -5.20 14.65
CA LEU A 39 2.40 -4.20 15.67
C LEU A 39 1.40 -4.26 16.84
N PRO A 40 1.80 -3.77 18.04
CA PRO A 40 0.89 -3.66 19.18
C PRO A 40 -0.44 -3.00 18.81
N ASP A 41 -1.55 -3.65 19.16
CA ASP A 41 -2.90 -3.15 18.94
C ASP A 41 -3.41 -2.46 20.20
N SER A 42 -3.81 -1.20 20.08
CA SER A 42 -4.36 -0.40 21.20
C SER A 42 -5.66 -0.97 21.80
N ASN A 43 -6.33 -1.89 21.12
CA ASN A 43 -7.49 -2.61 21.66
C ASN A 43 -7.09 -3.83 22.51
N ASN A 44 -5.82 -4.22 22.51
CA ASN A 44 -5.33 -5.34 23.31
C ASN A 44 -5.08 -4.88 24.75
N GLU A 45 -5.49 -5.68 25.72
CA GLU A 45 -5.23 -5.44 27.15
C GLU A 45 -3.72 -5.33 27.48
N ASN A 46 -2.89 -6.03 26.73
CA ASN A 46 -1.44 -6.03 26.88
C ASN A 46 -0.71 -4.94 26.07
N PHE A 47 -1.43 -4.04 25.42
CA PHE A 47 -0.87 -3.03 24.52
C PHE A 47 0.37 -2.31 25.08
N LEU A 48 0.30 -1.82 26.32
CA LEU A 48 1.40 -1.08 26.93
C LEU A 48 2.65 -1.94 27.18
N GLU A 49 2.47 -3.21 27.49
CA GLU A 49 3.60 -4.14 27.67
C GLU A 49 4.22 -4.48 26.30
N GLU A 50 3.40 -4.75 25.28
CA GLU A 50 3.87 -4.98 23.90
C GLU A 50 4.64 -3.77 23.36
N VAL A 51 4.18 -2.54 23.64
CA VAL A 51 4.91 -1.30 23.28
C VAL A 51 6.25 -1.20 24.00
N LYS A 52 6.33 -1.57 25.27
CA LYS A 52 7.60 -1.58 26.02
C LYS A 52 8.58 -2.60 25.43
N GLU A 53 8.11 -3.79 25.10
CA GLU A 53 8.92 -4.81 24.42
C GLU A 53 9.44 -4.34 23.08
N LEU A 54 8.55 -3.74 22.26
CA LEU A 54 8.92 -3.17 20.96
C LEU A 54 10.03 -2.11 21.12
N ARG A 55 9.90 -1.21 22.09
CA ARG A 55 10.90 -0.17 22.38
C ARG A 55 12.22 -0.75 22.84
N GLU A 56 12.18 -1.79 23.66
CA GLU A 56 13.38 -2.46 24.16
C GLU A 56 14.13 -3.15 23.01
N ILE A 57 13.44 -3.88 22.13
CA ILE A 57 14.02 -4.50 20.94
C ILE A 57 14.58 -3.46 19.97
N SER A 58 13.89 -2.34 19.81
CA SER A 58 14.24 -1.31 18.83
C SER A 58 15.38 -0.39 19.27
N LYS A 59 15.72 -0.34 20.57
CA LYS A 59 16.68 0.66 21.10
C LYS A 59 18.08 0.53 20.55
N ASP A 60 18.51 -0.70 20.26
CA ASP A 60 19.85 -1.03 19.79
C ASP A 60 19.99 -1.03 18.27
N LEU A 61 18.92 -0.69 17.54
CA LEU A 61 18.97 -0.55 16.09
C LEU A 61 19.87 0.62 15.69
N PRO A 62 20.74 0.43 14.69
CA PRO A 62 21.71 1.45 14.28
C PRO A 62 21.02 2.67 13.68
N TYR A 63 21.67 3.83 13.75
CA TYR A 63 21.14 5.10 13.23
C TYR A 63 20.79 5.02 11.75
N ASP A 64 21.61 4.35 10.94
CA ASP A 64 21.37 4.20 9.50
C ASP A 64 20.06 3.45 9.19
N PHE A 65 19.67 2.50 10.06
CA PHE A 65 18.37 1.84 9.96
C PHE A 65 17.23 2.87 10.09
N TRP A 66 17.30 3.75 11.08
CA TRP A 66 16.26 4.76 11.31
C TRP A 66 16.18 5.78 10.18
N VAL A 67 17.32 6.20 9.63
CA VAL A 67 17.35 7.11 8.48
C VAL A 67 16.67 6.46 7.27
N THR A 68 16.99 5.20 6.98
CA THR A 68 16.36 4.45 5.89
C THR A 68 14.86 4.30 6.11
N LEU A 69 14.45 3.89 7.31
CA LEU A 69 13.05 3.66 7.64
C LEU A 69 12.20 4.95 7.54
N VAL A 70 12.75 6.10 7.96
CA VAL A 70 12.07 7.40 7.77
C VAL A 70 11.92 7.72 6.28
N GLY A 71 12.95 7.47 5.47
CA GLY A 71 12.88 7.66 4.02
C GLY A 71 11.82 6.78 3.38
N ASP A 72 11.79 5.51 3.74
CA ASP A 72 10.78 4.55 3.25
C ASP A 72 9.38 4.95 3.69
N THR A 73 9.19 5.36 4.95
CA THR A 73 7.90 5.83 5.45
C THR A 73 7.37 7.01 4.65
N ILE A 74 8.22 8.01 4.38
CA ILE A 74 7.84 9.18 3.56
C ILE A 74 7.41 8.76 2.16
N THR A 75 8.12 7.82 1.54
CA THR A 75 7.82 7.31 0.22
C THR A 75 6.48 6.57 0.20
N GLU A 76 6.29 5.65 1.13
CA GLU A 76 5.08 4.83 1.21
C GLU A 76 3.83 5.66 1.55
N GLU A 77 3.95 6.67 2.42
CA GLU A 77 2.85 7.60 2.68
C GLU A 77 2.50 8.48 1.47
N ALA A 78 3.46 8.71 0.56
CA ALA A 78 3.22 9.48 -0.65
C ALA A 78 2.56 8.66 -1.77
N LEU A 79 2.82 7.35 -1.86
CA LEU A 79 2.35 6.48 -2.94
C LEU A 79 0.83 6.50 -3.15
N PRO A 80 -0.03 6.49 -2.11
CA PRO A 80 -1.47 6.59 -2.30
C PRO A 80 -1.91 7.84 -3.06
N THR A 81 -1.15 8.94 -2.98
CA THR A 81 -1.49 10.17 -3.71
C THR A 81 -1.33 10.04 -5.22
N TYR A 82 -0.58 9.02 -5.68
CA TYR A 82 -0.41 8.75 -7.12
C TYR A 82 -1.65 8.14 -7.75
N GLU A 83 -2.65 7.74 -6.96
CA GLU A 83 -3.94 7.27 -7.47
C GLU A 83 -4.53 8.26 -8.48
N SER A 84 -4.51 9.56 -8.16
CA SER A 84 -5.04 10.59 -9.04
C SER A 84 -4.37 10.60 -10.41
N TRP A 85 -3.05 10.45 -10.45
CA TRP A 85 -2.29 10.39 -11.71
C TRP A 85 -2.53 9.10 -12.49
N LEU A 86 -2.63 7.98 -11.78
CA LEU A 86 -2.91 6.69 -12.41
C LEU A 86 -4.32 6.64 -12.96
N MET A 87 -5.29 7.29 -12.30
CA MET A 87 -6.66 7.41 -12.79
C MET A 87 -6.80 8.32 -14.01
N ASP A 88 -5.83 9.23 -14.25
CA ASP A 88 -5.78 10.09 -15.43
C ASP A 88 -5.06 9.41 -16.62
N VAL A 89 -4.53 8.22 -16.45
CA VAL A 89 -3.89 7.47 -17.54
C VAL A 89 -4.93 7.07 -18.57
N GLU A 90 -4.66 7.36 -19.84
CA GLU A 90 -5.56 6.99 -20.93
C GLU A 90 -5.78 5.47 -20.99
N GLY A 91 -7.02 5.07 -21.05
CA GLY A 91 -7.44 3.66 -20.95
C GLY A 91 -7.88 3.24 -19.56
N VAL A 92 -7.63 4.05 -18.53
CA VAL A 92 -8.21 3.88 -17.20
C VAL A 92 -9.53 4.63 -17.15
N ASP A 93 -10.63 3.93 -16.90
CA ASP A 93 -11.96 4.53 -16.82
C ASP A 93 -12.47 4.53 -15.38
N ASN A 94 -12.42 5.70 -14.77
CA ASN A 94 -12.88 5.88 -13.39
C ASN A 94 -14.41 6.05 -13.31
N VAL A 95 -15.07 6.45 -14.38
CA VAL A 95 -16.52 6.64 -14.44
C VAL A 95 -17.24 5.29 -14.56
N GLU A 96 -16.88 4.53 -15.60
CA GLU A 96 -17.42 3.18 -15.83
C GLU A 96 -16.79 2.12 -14.91
N ARG A 97 -15.71 2.47 -14.23
CA ARG A 97 -14.94 1.58 -13.31
C ARG A 97 -14.47 0.31 -14.00
N ASN A 98 -13.71 0.48 -15.07
CA ASN A 98 -13.09 -0.64 -15.76
C ASN A 98 -12.05 -1.39 -14.89
N GLY A 99 -11.52 -2.51 -15.40
CA GLY A 99 -10.57 -3.35 -14.68
C GLY A 99 -9.35 -2.58 -14.16
N TRP A 100 -8.81 -1.64 -14.94
CA TRP A 100 -7.68 -0.82 -14.55
C TRP A 100 -7.98 0.09 -13.35
N SER A 101 -9.10 0.78 -13.37
CA SER A 101 -9.48 1.66 -12.26
C SER A 101 -9.77 0.89 -10.97
N LYS A 102 -10.34 -0.32 -11.08
CA LYS A 102 -10.51 -1.23 -9.94
C LYS A 102 -9.15 -1.66 -9.38
N TRP A 103 -8.23 -2.07 -10.24
CA TRP A 103 -6.88 -2.47 -9.84
C TRP A 103 -6.14 -1.33 -9.13
N VAL A 104 -6.14 -0.13 -9.69
CA VAL A 104 -5.51 1.06 -9.08
C VAL A 104 -6.02 1.30 -7.66
N ARG A 105 -7.33 1.16 -7.41
CA ARG A 105 -7.90 1.33 -6.07
C ARG A 105 -7.40 0.27 -5.08
N HIS A 106 -7.30 -0.98 -5.51
CA HIS A 106 -6.76 -2.05 -4.66
C HIS A 106 -5.28 -1.83 -4.37
N TRP A 107 -4.50 -1.45 -5.37
CA TRP A 107 -3.09 -1.07 -5.23
C TRP A 107 -2.93 0.09 -4.25
N THR A 108 -3.70 1.17 -4.39
CA THR A 108 -3.68 2.30 -3.46
C THR A 108 -3.98 1.87 -2.02
N GLY A 109 -4.92 0.95 -1.83
CA GLY A 109 -5.23 0.41 -0.51
C GLY A 109 -4.08 -0.40 0.10
N GLU A 110 -3.28 -1.10 -0.73
CA GLU A 110 -2.08 -1.82 -0.28
C GLU A 110 -0.98 -0.85 0.13
N GLU A 111 -0.66 0.12 -0.71
CA GLU A 111 0.36 1.13 -0.43
C GLU A 111 0.03 1.96 0.82
N ASN A 112 -1.25 2.26 1.03
CA ASN A 112 -1.68 2.95 2.24
C ASN A 112 -1.40 2.12 3.51
N ARG A 113 -1.54 0.79 3.47
CA ARG A 113 -1.18 -0.08 4.60
C ARG A 113 0.32 -0.14 4.85
N HIS A 114 1.15 -0.10 3.79
CA HIS A 114 2.60 -0.01 3.92
C HIS A 114 2.99 1.26 4.68
N GLY A 115 2.52 2.42 4.24
CA GLY A 115 2.76 3.69 4.93
C GLY A 115 2.28 3.68 6.39
N ASP A 116 1.09 3.14 6.63
CA ASP A 116 0.50 3.07 7.98
C ASP A 116 1.32 2.17 8.92
N VAL A 117 1.77 1.00 8.48
CA VAL A 117 2.59 0.11 9.33
C VAL A 117 3.95 0.71 9.66
N LEU A 118 4.61 1.34 8.69
CA LEU A 118 5.91 1.98 8.91
C LEU A 118 5.79 3.19 9.84
N ASN A 119 4.80 4.04 9.64
CA ASN A 119 4.53 5.20 10.49
C ASN A 119 4.22 4.77 11.94
N LYS A 120 3.35 3.78 12.12
CA LYS A 120 3.03 3.23 13.44
C LYS A 120 4.24 2.63 14.12
N TYR A 121 5.08 1.90 13.37
CA TYR A 121 6.31 1.36 13.92
C TYR A 121 7.25 2.46 14.44
N LEU A 122 7.48 3.51 13.66
CA LEU A 122 8.27 4.67 14.09
C LEU A 122 7.72 5.29 15.37
N TYR A 123 6.42 5.54 15.41
CA TYR A 123 5.76 6.15 16.57
C TYR A 123 5.82 5.25 17.82
N LEU A 124 5.45 3.98 17.70
CA LEU A 124 5.40 3.05 18.82
C LEU A 124 6.78 2.69 19.35
N SER A 125 7.79 2.60 18.49
CA SER A 125 9.19 2.37 18.89
C SER A 125 9.80 3.55 19.65
N GLY A 126 9.17 4.73 19.63
CA GLY A 126 9.61 5.91 20.36
C GLY A 126 10.72 6.69 19.67
N ARG A 127 10.76 6.63 18.32
CA ARG A 127 11.76 7.32 17.48
C ARG A 127 11.15 8.45 16.67
#